data_30c2d230708a704badc3712b2da5a661
#
_entry.id   30c2d230708a704badc3712b2da5a661
#
_cell.length_a   1.000
_cell.length_b   1.000
_cell.length_c   1.000
_cell.angle_alpha   90.00
_cell.angle_beta   90.00
_cell.angle_gamma   90.00
#
_symmetry.space_group_name_H-M   'P 1'
#
loop_
_entity.id
_entity.type
_entity.pdbx_description
1 polymer ?
#
loop_
_entity_poly.entity_id
_entity_poly.type
_entity_poly.pdbx_seq_one_letter_code
_entity_poly.pdbx_strand_id
1 'polypeptide(L)'
;MRINFPWCRATFLLVIVIGSGQATASENMGGSGSISAHEAANLMQLPLSCAETEYPNKLSQTLRDDDDLASPKVLHPAFYGCFDWHSAVHGHWSMVRLLKAFPEIGGGERAIAILQQHITLANVAADLAYFKLNSSWERPYGWAWLLKLMTELHTWDDPVAAPLALALKPLAEHLSGQYVAHLPKLVYPIRVGEHTNTAFGLTFAWDYAVMFEDADLKAAIKQRAQDFYLEDKNCPIGWEPSGYDFLSPCLEELDLMRRVLPEKQFMVWVKDFL
;
A
#
# COMPACT_ATOMS: atom_id res chain seq x y z
N MET A 1 24.76 -3.36 32.48
CA MET A 1 24.77 -4.17 31.26
C MET A 1 24.11 -3.33 30.17
N ARG A 2 24.91 -2.66 29.32
CA ARG A 2 24.35 -1.78 28.25
C ARG A 2 24.12 -2.65 27.03
N ILE A 3 22.88 -2.81 26.62
CA ILE A 3 22.50 -3.51 25.40
C ILE A 3 22.55 -2.46 24.30
N ASN A 4 23.55 -2.53 23.42
CA ASN A 4 23.61 -1.76 22.19
C ASN A 4 22.68 -2.40 21.18
N PHE A 5 21.54 -1.78 20.91
CA PHE A 5 20.72 -2.09 19.75
C PHE A 5 21.28 -1.29 18.56
N PRO A 6 21.66 -1.93 17.46
CA PRO A 6 21.90 -1.21 16.21
C PRO A 6 20.53 -0.81 15.65
N TRP A 7 20.19 0.45 15.79
CA TRP A 7 19.05 1.05 15.13
C TRP A 7 19.30 1.02 13.62
N CYS A 8 18.63 0.11 12.93
CA CYS A 8 18.53 0.16 11.50
C CYS A 8 17.64 1.36 11.15
N ARG A 9 18.26 2.50 10.86
CA ARG A 9 17.57 3.68 10.30
C ARG A 9 17.24 3.37 8.86
N ALA A 10 16.16 2.64 8.63
CA ALA A 10 15.55 2.56 7.32
C ALA A 10 14.74 3.85 7.10
N THR A 11 15.38 4.86 6.56
CA THR A 11 14.69 6.01 6.01
C THR A 11 14.04 5.55 4.71
N PHE A 12 12.76 5.19 4.75
CA PHE A 12 11.98 4.90 3.57
C PHE A 12 11.78 6.19 2.78
N LEU A 13 12.60 6.38 1.75
CA LEU A 13 12.31 7.38 0.74
C LEU A 13 11.15 6.84 -0.11
N LEU A 14 9.95 7.39 0.09
CA LEU A 14 8.80 7.15 -0.75
C LEU A 14 9.06 7.81 -2.12
N VAL A 15 9.53 7.03 -3.09
CA VAL A 15 9.62 7.50 -4.48
C VAL A 15 8.22 7.44 -5.08
N ILE A 16 7.52 8.56 -5.10
CA ILE A 16 6.27 8.72 -5.85
C ILE A 16 6.64 8.76 -7.33
N VAL A 17 6.54 7.63 -8.02
CA VAL A 17 6.62 7.60 -9.49
C VAL A 17 5.23 7.91 -10.04
N ILE A 18 5.00 9.14 -10.42
CA ILE A 18 3.82 9.57 -11.16
C ILE A 18 4.03 9.17 -12.62
N GLY A 19 3.30 8.20 -13.11
CA GLY A 19 3.36 7.83 -14.50
C GLY A 19 2.16 6.98 -14.92
N SER A 20 1.15 7.62 -15.51
CA SER A 20 0.18 6.99 -16.38
C SER A 20 -0.02 7.88 -17.60
N GLY A 21 0.44 7.42 -18.75
CA GLY A 21 0.22 8.08 -20.01
C GLY A 21 0.94 7.35 -21.11
N GLN A 22 0.21 6.63 -21.96
CA GLN A 22 0.72 6.24 -23.27
C GLN A 22 0.93 7.50 -24.09
N ALA A 23 2.17 7.80 -24.44
CA ALA A 23 2.51 8.69 -25.55
C ALA A 23 3.90 8.34 -26.05
N THR A 24 3.96 7.88 -27.28
CA THR A 24 5.16 7.84 -28.11
C THR A 24 5.58 9.26 -28.44
N ALA A 25 6.74 9.67 -27.96
CA ALA A 25 7.62 10.64 -28.63
C ALA A 25 8.89 10.80 -27.80
N SER A 26 10.02 10.56 -28.44
CA SER A 26 11.33 10.91 -27.93
C SER A 26 11.47 12.44 -27.93
N GLU A 27 11.80 13.03 -26.79
CA GLU A 27 12.59 14.26 -26.74
C GLU A 27 13.33 14.35 -25.41
N ASN A 28 14.64 14.51 -25.49
CA ASN A 28 15.58 14.77 -24.42
C ASN A 28 15.17 16.02 -23.62
N MET A 29 14.65 15.82 -22.42
CA MET A 29 14.64 16.86 -21.39
C MET A 29 15.31 16.29 -20.15
N GLY A 30 16.45 16.81 -19.77
CA GLY A 30 17.21 16.37 -18.62
C GLY A 30 16.44 16.53 -17.32
N GLY A 31 16.45 15.47 -16.50
CA GLY A 31 15.88 15.48 -15.15
C GLY A 31 14.69 14.54 -14.95
N SER A 32 14.60 13.40 -15.66
CA SER A 32 13.61 12.39 -15.29
C SER A 32 14.12 11.60 -14.08
N GLY A 33 13.38 11.61 -12.99
CA GLY A 33 13.65 10.82 -11.78
C GLY A 33 13.42 9.32 -11.96
N SER A 34 13.93 8.74 -13.06
CA SER A 34 13.96 7.30 -13.25
C SER A 34 15.15 6.72 -12.51
N ILE A 35 14.89 5.74 -11.62
CA ILE A 35 15.96 4.98 -10.98
C ILE A 35 16.68 4.12 -12.01
N SER A 36 17.99 3.95 -11.83
CA SER A 36 18.80 3.03 -12.64
C SER A 36 18.55 1.57 -12.22
N ALA A 37 18.95 0.62 -13.07
CA ALA A 37 18.89 -0.82 -12.73
C ALA A 37 19.73 -1.17 -11.48
N HIS A 38 20.83 -0.44 -11.25
CA HIS A 38 21.65 -0.61 -10.05
C HIS A 38 20.93 -0.15 -8.78
N GLU A 39 20.30 1.03 -8.81
CA GLU A 39 19.50 1.54 -7.69
C GLU A 39 18.29 0.64 -7.43
N ALA A 40 17.63 0.16 -8.48
CA ALA A 40 16.53 -0.80 -8.37
C ALA A 40 17.00 -2.10 -7.70
N ALA A 41 18.18 -2.63 -8.06
CA ALA A 41 18.75 -3.82 -7.43
C ALA A 41 19.07 -3.60 -5.94
N ASN A 42 19.52 -2.40 -5.56
CA ASN A 42 19.72 -2.05 -4.15
C ASN A 42 18.39 -1.95 -3.39
N LEU A 43 17.35 -1.39 -3.99
CA LEU A 43 16.00 -1.36 -3.41
C LEU A 43 15.42 -2.78 -3.23
N MET A 44 15.68 -3.70 -4.17
CA MET A 44 15.25 -5.09 -4.08
C MET A 44 15.82 -5.81 -2.85
N GLN A 45 17.01 -5.43 -2.37
CA GLN A 45 17.60 -6.05 -1.19
C GLN A 45 16.78 -5.81 0.09
N LEU A 46 16.01 -4.72 0.17
CA LEU A 46 15.21 -4.40 1.35
C LEU A 46 14.15 -5.50 1.62
N PRO A 47 13.20 -5.79 0.70
CA PRO A 47 12.23 -6.86 0.91
C PRO A 47 12.86 -8.25 0.95
N LEU A 48 13.92 -8.52 0.16
CA LEU A 48 14.62 -9.81 0.19
C LEU A 48 15.27 -10.12 1.54
N SER A 49 15.70 -9.10 2.27
CA SER A 49 16.34 -9.28 3.58
C SER A 49 15.36 -9.58 4.71
N CYS A 50 14.08 -9.22 4.55
CA CYS A 50 13.13 -9.28 5.64
C CYS A 50 11.87 -10.13 5.39
N ALA A 51 11.51 -10.41 4.12
CA ALA A 51 10.24 -11.09 3.81
C ALA A 51 10.08 -12.46 4.50
N GLU A 52 11.18 -13.20 4.70
CA GLU A 52 11.22 -14.50 5.38
C GLU A 52 11.70 -14.39 6.85
N THR A 53 11.97 -13.18 7.34
CA THR A 53 12.47 -12.94 8.70
C THR A 53 11.29 -12.72 9.65
N GLU A 54 10.97 -13.74 10.46
CA GLU A 54 9.80 -13.72 11.33
C GLU A 54 9.95 -12.73 12.50
N TYR A 55 11.15 -12.58 13.05
CA TYR A 55 11.43 -11.74 14.22
C TYR A 55 12.57 -10.75 14.00
N PRO A 56 12.50 -9.52 14.61
CA PRO A 56 11.44 -9.02 15.49
C PRO A 56 10.12 -8.78 14.73
N ASN A 57 8.97 -8.92 15.42
CA ASN A 57 7.66 -8.74 14.80
C ASN A 57 6.68 -8.01 15.73
N LYS A 58 5.80 -7.21 15.14
CA LYS A 58 4.73 -6.48 15.81
C LYS A 58 3.38 -6.91 15.23
N LEU A 59 2.70 -7.82 15.88
CA LEU A 59 1.40 -8.35 15.43
C LEU A 59 0.26 -7.34 15.49
N SER A 60 0.34 -6.34 16.36
CA SER A 60 -0.71 -5.31 16.55
C SER A 60 -2.12 -5.89 16.75
N GLN A 61 -2.21 -7.07 17.35
CA GLN A 61 -3.47 -7.78 17.58
C GLN A 61 -4.06 -7.46 18.94
N THR A 62 -5.37 -7.63 19.06
CA THR A 62 -6.08 -7.64 20.35
C THR A 62 -6.39 -9.09 20.70
N LEU A 63 -5.88 -9.55 21.84
CA LEU A 63 -6.15 -10.90 22.34
C LEU A 63 -7.50 -10.93 23.05
N ARG A 64 -8.32 -11.92 22.74
CA ARG A 64 -9.58 -12.22 23.45
C ARG A 64 -9.35 -13.19 24.58
N ASP A 65 -8.42 -14.14 24.37
CA ASP A 65 -7.98 -15.14 25.32
C ASP A 65 -6.63 -15.75 24.87
N ASP A 66 -6.16 -16.77 25.60
CA ASP A 66 -4.88 -17.44 25.34
C ASP A 66 -4.84 -18.20 23.98
N ASP A 67 -6.00 -18.57 23.43
CA ASP A 67 -6.09 -19.28 22.14
C ASP A 67 -5.76 -18.37 20.96
N ASP A 68 -5.77 -17.04 21.15
CA ASP A 68 -5.33 -16.06 20.15
C ASP A 68 -3.79 -15.96 20.05
N LEU A 69 -3.04 -16.59 20.94
CA LEU A 69 -1.57 -16.56 20.97
C LEU A 69 -0.97 -17.52 19.95
N ALA A 70 -0.39 -16.99 18.91
CA ALA A 70 0.38 -17.76 17.94
C ALA A 70 1.52 -16.93 17.36
N SER A 71 2.49 -17.59 16.71
CA SER A 71 3.60 -16.88 16.06
C SER A 71 3.13 -16.14 14.81
N PRO A 72 3.85 -15.08 14.38
CA PRO A 72 3.51 -14.33 13.17
C PRO A 72 3.28 -15.21 11.95
N LYS A 73 4.16 -16.16 11.70
CA LYS A 73 4.07 -17.08 10.56
C LYS A 73 2.87 -18.03 10.62
N VAL A 74 2.41 -18.38 11.82
CA VAL A 74 1.21 -19.22 12.00
C VAL A 74 -0.05 -18.40 11.74
N LEU A 75 -0.11 -17.16 12.24
CA LEU A 75 -1.25 -16.25 12.07
C LEU A 75 -1.37 -15.72 10.64
N HIS A 76 -0.24 -15.38 10.03
CA HIS A 76 -0.16 -14.66 8.74
C HIS A 76 0.84 -15.32 7.81
N PRO A 77 0.60 -16.57 7.36
CA PRO A 77 1.59 -17.31 6.58
C PRO A 77 1.92 -16.67 5.22
N ALA A 78 1.05 -15.82 4.69
CA ALA A 78 1.33 -15.06 3.47
C ALA A 78 2.21 -13.82 3.72
N PHE A 79 2.12 -13.19 4.90
CA PHE A 79 2.75 -11.89 5.16
C PHE A 79 3.29 -11.77 6.59
N TYR A 80 4.19 -12.68 6.98
CA TYR A 80 4.71 -12.77 8.36
C TYR A 80 6.02 -12.03 8.62
N GLY A 81 6.76 -11.67 7.57
CA GLY A 81 8.09 -11.07 7.69
C GLY A 81 8.07 -9.54 7.83
N CYS A 82 9.25 -8.94 7.66
CA CYS A 82 9.42 -7.48 7.58
C CYS A 82 8.83 -6.69 8.76
N PHE A 83 8.88 -7.22 9.98
CA PHE A 83 8.46 -6.58 11.23
C PHE A 83 6.95 -6.57 11.50
N ASP A 84 6.08 -6.29 10.52
CA ASP A 84 4.63 -6.34 10.67
C ASP A 84 3.94 -6.71 9.34
N TRP A 85 2.63 -6.95 9.40
CA TRP A 85 1.86 -7.43 8.27
C TRP A 85 1.87 -6.45 7.08
N HIS A 86 1.60 -5.17 7.33
CA HIS A 86 1.58 -4.19 6.23
C HIS A 86 2.95 -3.95 5.63
N SER A 87 4.02 -4.02 6.42
CA SER A 87 5.39 -3.92 5.87
C SER A 87 5.74 -5.14 5.03
N ALA A 88 5.27 -6.35 5.41
CA ALA A 88 5.41 -7.53 4.58
C ALA A 88 4.66 -7.36 3.25
N VAL A 89 3.39 -6.92 3.27
CA VAL A 89 2.61 -6.65 2.04
C VAL A 89 3.30 -5.60 1.16
N HIS A 90 3.79 -4.51 1.75
CA HIS A 90 4.54 -3.47 1.06
C HIS A 90 5.83 -4.03 0.43
N GLY A 91 6.55 -4.88 1.17
CA GLY A 91 7.73 -5.58 0.65
C GLY A 91 7.40 -6.45 -0.57
N HIS A 92 6.30 -7.20 -0.53
CA HIS A 92 5.83 -7.99 -1.67
C HIS A 92 5.42 -7.11 -2.86
N TRP A 93 4.70 -6.00 -2.61
CA TRP A 93 4.42 -5.03 -3.65
C TRP A 93 5.69 -4.47 -4.29
N SER A 94 6.70 -4.12 -3.49
CA SER A 94 7.94 -3.56 -4.02
C SER A 94 8.71 -4.57 -4.87
N MET A 95 8.72 -5.86 -4.50
CA MET A 95 9.28 -6.92 -5.33
C MET A 95 8.57 -7.00 -6.69
N VAL A 96 7.25 -7.05 -6.72
CA VAL A 96 6.47 -7.08 -7.97
C VAL A 96 6.74 -5.83 -8.81
N ARG A 97 6.73 -4.65 -8.19
CA ARG A 97 6.97 -3.38 -8.89
C ARG A 97 8.35 -3.30 -9.53
N LEU A 98 9.37 -3.77 -8.82
CA LEU A 98 10.74 -3.78 -9.31
C LEU A 98 10.95 -4.81 -10.41
N LEU A 99 10.41 -6.02 -10.28
CA LEU A 99 10.43 -7.07 -11.31
C LEU A 99 9.77 -6.60 -12.60
N LYS A 100 8.62 -5.94 -12.48
CA LYS A 100 7.87 -5.38 -13.61
C LYS A 100 8.63 -4.28 -14.34
N ALA A 101 9.33 -3.41 -13.60
CA ALA A 101 10.09 -2.30 -14.18
C ALA A 101 11.47 -2.74 -14.71
N PHE A 102 12.06 -3.78 -14.13
CA PHE A 102 13.40 -4.27 -14.42
C PHE A 102 13.40 -5.82 -14.44
N PRO A 103 12.95 -6.47 -15.52
CA PRO A 103 12.81 -7.93 -15.56
C PRO A 103 14.09 -8.70 -15.25
N GLU A 104 15.25 -8.14 -15.62
CA GLU A 104 16.58 -8.75 -15.39
C GLU A 104 17.24 -8.29 -14.09
N ILE A 105 16.47 -7.81 -13.11
CA ILE A 105 17.02 -7.24 -11.87
C ILE A 105 17.76 -8.28 -11.03
N GLY A 106 18.90 -7.89 -10.47
CA GLY A 106 19.61 -8.72 -9.49
C GLY A 106 18.74 -9.07 -8.28
N GLY A 107 18.64 -10.37 -7.96
CA GLY A 107 17.76 -10.87 -6.92
C GLY A 107 16.34 -11.22 -7.39
N GLY A 108 16.03 -11.01 -8.68
CA GLY A 108 14.69 -11.25 -9.24
C GLY A 108 14.20 -12.68 -9.08
N GLU A 109 15.04 -13.68 -9.36
CA GLU A 109 14.68 -15.10 -9.18
C GLU A 109 14.28 -15.42 -7.73
N ARG A 110 15.03 -14.88 -6.76
CA ARG A 110 14.72 -15.05 -5.34
C ARG A 110 13.41 -14.34 -4.96
N ALA A 111 13.17 -13.14 -5.48
CA ALA A 111 11.92 -12.42 -5.26
C ALA A 111 10.72 -13.22 -5.80
N ILE A 112 10.82 -13.79 -7.01
CA ILE A 112 9.79 -14.65 -7.58
C ILE A 112 9.54 -15.87 -6.69
N ALA A 113 10.59 -16.53 -6.22
CA ALA A 113 10.46 -17.69 -5.34
C ALA A 113 9.73 -17.34 -4.03
N ILE A 114 10.06 -16.21 -3.41
CA ILE A 114 9.39 -15.72 -2.19
C ILE A 114 7.90 -15.43 -2.49
N LEU A 115 7.60 -14.70 -3.57
CA LEU A 115 6.23 -14.39 -3.95
C LEU A 115 5.39 -15.66 -4.14
N GLN A 116 5.92 -16.66 -4.83
CA GLN A 116 5.24 -17.94 -5.08
C GLN A 116 5.08 -18.80 -3.81
N GLN A 117 6.05 -18.76 -2.90
CA GLN A 117 5.98 -19.47 -1.63
C GLN A 117 4.98 -18.84 -0.67
N HIS A 118 4.90 -17.52 -0.64
CA HIS A 118 4.08 -16.78 0.33
C HIS A 118 2.64 -16.62 -0.17
N ILE A 119 2.44 -16.18 -1.41
CA ILE A 119 1.10 -15.90 -1.96
C ILE A 119 0.52 -17.19 -2.57
N THR A 120 0.10 -18.11 -1.70
CA THR A 120 -0.61 -19.34 -2.09
C THR A 120 -2.08 -19.26 -1.67
N LEU A 121 -2.94 -20.05 -2.31
CA LEU A 121 -4.36 -20.15 -1.91
C LEU A 121 -4.51 -20.49 -0.42
N ALA A 122 -3.69 -21.41 0.11
CA ALA A 122 -3.75 -21.84 1.49
C ALA A 122 -3.32 -20.74 2.47
N ASN A 123 -2.20 -20.06 2.20
CA ASN A 123 -1.69 -18.99 3.04
C ASN A 123 -2.65 -17.79 3.06
N VAL A 124 -3.13 -17.37 1.88
CA VAL A 124 -4.09 -16.27 1.78
C VAL A 124 -5.43 -16.62 2.44
N ALA A 125 -5.87 -17.88 2.40
CA ALA A 125 -7.07 -18.30 3.10
C ALA A 125 -6.93 -18.20 4.63
N ALA A 126 -5.73 -18.46 5.19
CA ALA A 126 -5.45 -18.27 6.61
C ALA A 126 -5.50 -16.79 7.00
N ASP A 127 -4.83 -15.92 6.25
CA ASP A 127 -4.91 -14.46 6.46
C ASP A 127 -6.37 -13.96 6.36
N LEU A 128 -7.12 -14.42 5.35
CA LEU A 128 -8.53 -14.06 5.19
C LEU A 128 -9.39 -14.51 6.39
N ALA A 129 -9.13 -15.69 6.94
CA ALA A 129 -9.83 -16.16 8.12
C ALA A 129 -9.57 -15.25 9.34
N TYR A 130 -8.33 -14.81 9.50
CA TYR A 130 -7.96 -13.84 10.54
C TYR A 130 -8.69 -12.50 10.38
N PHE A 131 -8.71 -11.93 9.15
CA PHE A 131 -9.42 -10.67 8.87
C PHE A 131 -10.93 -10.75 9.13
N LYS A 132 -11.55 -11.89 8.84
CA LYS A 132 -12.98 -12.10 9.14
C LYS A 132 -13.30 -12.05 10.64
N LEU A 133 -12.37 -12.45 11.48
CA LEU A 133 -12.50 -12.38 12.95
C LEU A 133 -12.08 -11.02 13.51
N ASN A 134 -11.23 -10.26 12.80
CA ASN A 134 -10.59 -9.03 13.26
C ASN A 134 -10.83 -7.88 12.27
N SER A 135 -12.07 -7.49 12.07
CA SER A 135 -12.54 -6.62 10.99
C SER A 135 -11.98 -5.18 10.98
N SER A 136 -11.27 -4.74 12.01
CA SER A 136 -10.63 -3.42 12.08
C SER A 136 -9.10 -3.49 12.04
N TRP A 137 -8.53 -4.70 12.07
CA TRP A 137 -7.10 -4.90 12.08
C TRP A 137 -6.46 -4.38 10.77
N GLU A 138 -5.30 -3.76 10.85
CA GLU A 138 -4.56 -3.16 9.73
C GLU A 138 -5.25 -1.99 8.99
N ARG A 139 -6.35 -1.47 9.50
CA ARG A 139 -7.10 -0.37 8.86
C ARG A 139 -6.47 1.00 9.12
N PRO A 140 -6.39 1.89 8.13
CA PRO A 140 -6.64 1.66 6.69
C PRO A 140 -5.39 1.23 5.90
N TYR A 141 -4.19 1.37 6.48
CA TYR A 141 -2.90 1.34 5.79
C TYR A 141 -2.58 -0.03 5.18
N GLY A 142 -2.69 -1.09 5.99
CA GLY A 142 -2.45 -2.45 5.51
C GLY A 142 -3.46 -2.88 4.46
N TRP A 143 -4.74 -2.49 4.61
CA TRP A 143 -5.76 -2.74 3.59
C TRP A 143 -5.40 -2.07 2.27
N ALA A 144 -4.97 -0.80 2.32
CA ALA A 144 -4.57 -0.04 1.14
C ALA A 144 -3.41 -0.71 0.41
N TRP A 145 -2.37 -1.14 1.14
CA TRP A 145 -1.22 -1.80 0.55
C TRP A 145 -1.56 -3.14 -0.08
N LEU A 146 -2.48 -3.94 0.50
CA LEU A 146 -2.90 -5.17 -0.14
C LEU A 146 -3.66 -4.92 -1.44
N LEU A 147 -4.55 -3.94 -1.47
CA LEU A 147 -5.23 -3.54 -2.70
C LEU A 147 -4.23 -3.03 -3.74
N LYS A 148 -3.20 -2.31 -3.32
CA LYS A 148 -2.11 -1.86 -4.20
C LYS A 148 -1.29 -3.01 -4.74
N LEU A 149 -0.94 -4.01 -3.94
CA LEU A 149 -0.29 -5.24 -4.39
C LEU A 149 -1.15 -5.97 -5.43
N MET A 150 -2.45 -6.08 -5.19
CA MET A 150 -3.37 -6.72 -6.13
C MET A 150 -3.42 -5.96 -7.48
N THR A 151 -3.45 -4.63 -7.48
CA THR A 151 -3.39 -3.84 -8.73
C THR A 151 -2.07 -4.01 -9.47
N GLU A 152 -0.97 -4.12 -8.74
CA GLU A 152 0.36 -4.31 -9.35
C GLU A 152 0.48 -5.69 -10.02
N LEU A 153 0.01 -6.75 -9.34
CA LEU A 153 -0.05 -8.10 -9.90
C LEU A 153 -0.95 -8.18 -11.15
N HIS A 154 -2.12 -7.53 -11.13
CA HIS A 154 -3.06 -7.52 -12.25
C HIS A 154 -2.47 -6.90 -13.52
N THR A 155 -1.58 -5.93 -13.37
CA THR A 155 -0.97 -5.20 -14.48
C THR A 155 0.43 -5.69 -14.84
N TRP A 156 0.90 -6.78 -14.24
CA TRP A 156 2.18 -7.39 -14.54
C TRP A 156 2.01 -8.45 -15.62
N ASP A 157 2.56 -8.16 -16.81
CA ASP A 157 2.54 -9.07 -17.96
C ASP A 157 3.69 -10.11 -17.85
N ASP A 158 3.50 -11.06 -16.92
CA ASP A 158 4.42 -12.16 -16.65
C ASP A 158 3.61 -13.41 -16.25
N PRO A 159 3.99 -14.62 -16.70
CA PRO A 159 3.31 -15.87 -16.31
C PRO A 159 3.20 -16.11 -14.81
N VAL A 160 4.11 -15.55 -14.01
CA VAL A 160 4.11 -15.64 -12.54
C VAL A 160 2.95 -14.85 -11.93
N ALA A 161 2.52 -13.75 -12.56
CA ALA A 161 1.55 -12.82 -11.97
C ALA A 161 0.15 -13.42 -11.81
N ALA A 162 -0.35 -14.10 -12.83
CA ALA A 162 -1.75 -14.58 -12.86
C ALA A 162 -2.09 -15.57 -11.72
N PRO A 163 -1.27 -16.58 -11.39
CA PRO A 163 -1.51 -17.45 -10.24
C PRO A 163 -1.48 -16.69 -8.90
N LEU A 164 -0.57 -15.74 -8.73
CA LEU A 164 -0.47 -14.92 -7.51
C LEU A 164 -1.70 -14.02 -7.35
N ALA A 165 -2.11 -13.35 -8.42
CA ALA A 165 -3.33 -12.53 -8.42
C ALA A 165 -4.57 -13.36 -8.09
N LEU A 166 -4.70 -14.56 -8.66
CA LEU A 166 -5.80 -15.47 -8.38
C LEU A 166 -5.84 -15.90 -6.90
N ALA A 167 -4.68 -16.20 -6.32
CA ALA A 167 -4.56 -16.57 -4.91
C ALA A 167 -4.93 -15.39 -3.99
N LEU A 168 -4.50 -14.15 -4.32
CA LEU A 168 -4.71 -12.97 -3.49
C LEU A 168 -6.13 -12.41 -3.58
N LYS A 169 -6.85 -12.68 -4.67
CA LYS A 169 -8.16 -12.11 -4.98
C LYS A 169 -9.17 -12.19 -3.83
N PRO A 170 -9.39 -13.34 -3.14
CA PRO A 170 -10.40 -13.43 -2.08
C PRO A 170 -10.15 -12.47 -0.91
N LEU A 171 -8.87 -12.23 -0.56
CA LEU A 171 -8.52 -11.29 0.49
C LEU A 171 -8.70 -9.84 0.03
N ALA A 172 -8.33 -9.51 -1.22
CA ALA A 172 -8.55 -8.19 -1.77
C ALA A 172 -10.05 -7.82 -1.85
N GLU A 173 -10.90 -8.74 -2.31
CA GLU A 173 -12.36 -8.55 -2.33
C GLU A 173 -12.94 -8.36 -0.93
N HIS A 174 -12.45 -9.13 0.05
CA HIS A 174 -12.87 -8.95 1.44
C HIS A 174 -12.51 -7.56 1.96
N LEU A 175 -11.29 -7.08 1.74
CA LEU A 175 -10.85 -5.76 2.20
C LEU A 175 -11.57 -4.62 1.47
N SER A 176 -11.88 -4.77 0.19
CA SER A 176 -12.76 -3.86 -0.54
C SER A 176 -14.12 -3.74 0.16
N GLY A 177 -14.77 -4.86 0.46
CA GLY A 177 -16.03 -4.89 1.20
C GLY A 177 -15.93 -4.26 2.61
N GLN A 178 -14.78 -4.42 3.29
CA GLN A 178 -14.53 -3.78 4.58
C GLN A 178 -14.45 -2.24 4.45
N TYR A 179 -13.83 -1.71 3.39
CA TYR A 179 -13.88 -0.27 3.11
C TYR A 179 -15.30 0.23 2.91
N VAL A 180 -16.10 -0.45 2.07
CA VAL A 180 -17.50 -0.10 1.82
C VAL A 180 -18.31 -0.08 3.12
N ALA A 181 -18.10 -1.06 4.00
CA ALA A 181 -18.79 -1.15 5.29
C ALA A 181 -18.30 -0.12 6.33
N HIS A 182 -17.05 0.33 6.22
CA HIS A 182 -16.42 1.24 7.19
C HIS A 182 -16.66 2.71 6.85
N LEU A 183 -16.53 3.10 5.59
CA LEU A 183 -16.56 4.50 5.17
C LEU A 183 -17.82 5.26 5.62
N PRO A 184 -19.04 4.70 5.59
CA PRO A 184 -20.23 5.40 6.11
C PRO A 184 -20.17 5.68 7.62
N LYS A 185 -19.37 4.92 8.38
CA LYS A 185 -19.24 5.06 9.84
C LYS A 185 -18.16 6.07 10.24
N LEU A 186 -17.27 6.45 9.32
CA LEU A 186 -16.20 7.40 9.58
C LEU A 186 -16.76 8.82 9.54
N VAL A 187 -16.87 9.47 10.70
CA VAL A 187 -17.45 10.81 10.81
C VAL A 187 -16.47 11.89 10.35
N TYR A 188 -15.19 11.75 10.69
CA TYR A 188 -14.12 12.68 10.36
C TYR A 188 -12.95 11.94 9.72
N PRO A 189 -12.26 12.52 8.71
CA PRO A 189 -11.05 11.95 8.18
C PRO A 189 -9.89 12.14 9.16
N ILE A 190 -8.91 11.23 9.10
CA ILE A 190 -7.65 11.37 9.83
C ILE A 190 -6.64 11.99 8.87
N ARG A 191 -6.10 13.18 9.24
CA ARG A 191 -5.19 14.00 8.42
C ARG A 191 -3.76 14.03 8.97
N VAL A 192 -3.31 12.98 9.64
CA VAL A 192 -1.92 12.87 10.10
C VAL A 192 -1.03 12.27 9.01
N GLY A 193 0.25 12.57 9.02
CA GLY A 193 1.22 12.01 8.07
C GLY A 193 1.68 10.59 8.40
N GLU A 194 0.80 9.75 8.96
CA GLU A 194 1.07 8.41 9.45
C GLU A 194 0.13 7.36 8.86
N HIS A 195 0.31 6.08 9.26
CA HIS A 195 -0.45 4.91 8.82
C HIS A 195 -1.98 5.10 8.82
N THR A 196 -2.49 5.92 9.72
CA THR A 196 -3.95 6.15 9.86
C THR A 196 -4.50 7.18 8.87
N ASN A 197 -3.68 7.80 8.01
CA ASN A 197 -4.11 8.80 7.04
C ASN A 197 -5.22 8.25 6.14
N THR A 198 -6.37 8.96 6.15
CA THR A 198 -7.55 8.52 5.39
C THR A 198 -7.35 8.70 3.90
N ALA A 199 -6.80 9.83 3.44
CA ALA A 199 -6.62 10.11 2.02
C ALA A 199 -5.67 9.11 1.37
N PHE A 200 -4.54 8.78 2.03
CA PHE A 200 -3.62 7.73 1.58
C PHE A 200 -4.35 6.39 1.36
N GLY A 201 -5.08 5.93 2.38
CA GLY A 201 -5.81 4.67 2.29
C GLY A 201 -6.83 4.64 1.15
N LEU A 202 -7.56 5.76 0.97
CA LEU A 202 -8.56 5.89 -0.09
C LEU A 202 -7.94 5.99 -1.50
N THR A 203 -6.72 6.52 -1.63
CA THR A 203 -6.02 6.63 -2.91
C THR A 203 -5.76 5.26 -3.52
N PHE A 204 -5.20 4.33 -2.77
CA PHE A 204 -4.93 2.98 -3.26
C PHE A 204 -6.21 2.15 -3.45
N ALA A 205 -7.17 2.32 -2.55
CA ALA A 205 -8.49 1.70 -2.70
C ALA A 205 -9.24 2.21 -3.93
N TRP A 206 -9.11 3.49 -4.29
CA TRP A 206 -9.65 4.05 -5.52
C TRP A 206 -9.03 3.45 -6.77
N ASP A 207 -7.68 3.35 -6.82
CA ASP A 207 -6.97 2.74 -7.95
C ASP A 207 -7.45 1.29 -8.16
N TYR A 208 -7.63 0.52 -7.07
CA TYR A 208 -8.21 -0.82 -7.12
C TYR A 208 -9.65 -0.80 -7.64
N ALA A 209 -10.51 0.06 -7.10
CA ALA A 209 -11.91 0.14 -7.48
C ALA A 209 -12.12 0.50 -8.96
N VAL A 210 -11.24 1.34 -9.50
CA VAL A 210 -11.26 1.68 -10.94
C VAL A 210 -10.82 0.50 -11.79
N MET A 211 -9.73 -0.18 -11.39
CA MET A 211 -9.13 -1.26 -12.16
C MET A 211 -10.01 -2.52 -12.20
N PHE A 212 -10.65 -2.86 -11.10
CA PHE A 212 -11.50 -4.05 -10.98
C PHE A 212 -12.99 -3.76 -11.14
N GLU A 213 -13.35 -2.54 -11.58
CA GLU A 213 -14.73 -2.10 -11.81
C GLU A 213 -15.64 -2.27 -10.58
N ASP A 214 -15.07 -2.14 -9.36
CA ASP A 214 -15.79 -2.21 -8.10
C ASP A 214 -16.62 -0.93 -7.90
N ALA A 215 -17.86 -0.97 -8.38
CA ALA A 215 -18.76 0.18 -8.40
C ALA A 215 -19.12 0.66 -6.99
N ASP A 216 -19.29 -0.26 -6.04
CA ASP A 216 -19.69 0.05 -4.66
C ASP A 216 -18.55 0.76 -3.92
N LEU A 217 -17.34 0.21 -4.00
CA LEU A 217 -16.16 0.84 -3.41
C LEU A 217 -15.88 2.21 -4.03
N LYS A 218 -15.94 2.31 -5.36
CA LYS A 218 -15.73 3.56 -6.09
C LYS A 218 -16.73 4.63 -5.67
N ALA A 219 -18.01 4.28 -5.55
CA ALA A 219 -19.06 5.20 -5.12
C ALA A 219 -18.85 5.65 -3.66
N ALA A 220 -18.54 4.71 -2.76
CA ALA A 220 -18.28 5.01 -1.36
C ALA A 220 -17.08 5.95 -1.18
N ILE A 221 -15.96 5.68 -1.87
CA ILE A 221 -14.78 6.54 -1.82
C ILE A 221 -15.09 7.94 -2.38
N LYS A 222 -15.72 8.01 -3.55
CA LYS A 222 -16.06 9.29 -4.16
C LYS A 222 -16.91 10.16 -3.24
N GLN A 223 -17.95 9.58 -2.65
CA GLN A 223 -18.81 10.29 -1.71
C GLN A 223 -18.03 10.80 -0.51
N ARG A 224 -17.24 9.94 0.16
CA ARG A 224 -16.52 10.32 1.38
C ARG A 224 -15.36 11.28 1.11
N ALA A 225 -14.66 11.15 -0.01
CA ALA A 225 -13.63 12.11 -0.39
C ALA A 225 -14.22 13.51 -0.60
N GLN A 226 -15.38 13.61 -1.24
CA GLN A 226 -16.06 14.90 -1.39
C GLN A 226 -16.57 15.44 -0.06
N ASP A 227 -17.19 14.63 0.79
CA ASP A 227 -17.68 15.03 2.11
C ASP A 227 -16.56 15.54 3.01
N PHE A 228 -15.36 14.96 2.91
CA PHE A 228 -14.24 15.27 3.79
C PHE A 228 -13.37 16.42 3.31
N TYR A 229 -13.14 16.52 1.99
CA TYR A 229 -12.05 17.32 1.47
C TYR A 229 -12.47 18.40 0.47
N LEU A 230 -13.71 18.39 -0.02
CA LEU A 230 -14.11 19.34 -1.06
C LEU A 230 -14.06 20.81 -0.59
N GLU A 231 -14.32 21.03 0.71
CA GLU A 231 -14.33 22.37 1.32
C GLU A 231 -12.98 22.75 1.96
N ASP A 232 -11.98 21.87 1.94
CA ASP A 232 -10.66 22.13 2.54
C ASP A 232 -9.91 23.18 1.70
N LYS A 233 -9.28 24.15 2.41
CA LYS A 233 -8.56 25.28 1.83
C LYS A 233 -7.31 25.61 2.63
N ASN A 234 -6.31 26.21 1.95
CA ASN A 234 -5.08 26.70 2.58
C ASN A 234 -4.41 25.60 3.44
N CYS A 235 -4.22 24.40 2.87
CA CYS A 235 -3.56 23.33 3.59
C CYS A 235 -2.17 23.79 4.09
N PRO A 236 -1.87 23.63 5.41
CA PRO A 236 -0.67 24.20 6.00
C PRO A 236 0.60 23.39 5.63
N ILE A 237 0.86 23.20 4.34
CA ILE A 237 1.98 22.42 3.81
C ILE A 237 3.35 22.90 4.34
N GLY A 238 3.47 24.18 4.70
CA GLY A 238 4.68 24.73 5.31
C GLY A 238 4.97 24.22 6.74
N TRP A 239 4.03 23.52 7.36
CA TRP A 239 4.19 22.88 8.66
C TRP A 239 4.62 21.42 8.57
N GLU A 240 4.59 20.86 7.37
CA GLU A 240 4.97 19.48 7.11
C GLU A 240 6.47 19.35 6.78
N PRO A 241 7.10 18.22 7.17
CA PRO A 241 6.53 17.15 7.99
C PRO A 241 6.51 17.52 9.49
N SER A 242 5.49 17.02 10.22
CA SER A 242 5.54 17.03 11.68
C SER A 242 6.51 15.95 12.20
N GLY A 243 6.74 15.92 13.53
CA GLY A 243 7.74 15.02 14.12
C GLY A 243 7.50 13.52 13.93
N TYR A 244 6.28 13.12 13.60
CA TYR A 244 5.89 11.72 13.35
C TYR A 244 5.57 11.42 11.88
N ASP A 245 5.47 12.43 11.03
CA ASP A 245 5.05 12.26 9.64
C ASP A 245 6.11 11.55 8.81
N PHE A 246 5.69 10.57 8.06
CA PHE A 246 6.43 9.98 6.92
C PHE A 246 5.67 10.13 5.59
N LEU A 247 4.43 10.63 5.65
CA LEU A 247 3.61 11.08 4.53
C LEU A 247 3.36 12.58 4.69
N SER A 248 3.06 13.27 3.59
CA SER A 248 2.56 14.64 3.63
C SER A 248 1.03 14.61 3.62
N PRO A 249 0.33 14.96 4.72
CA PRO A 249 -1.13 15.01 4.73
C PRO A 249 -1.73 15.84 3.59
N CYS A 250 -1.17 17.01 3.31
CA CYS A 250 -1.64 17.85 2.21
C CYS A 250 -1.46 17.20 0.83
N LEU A 251 -0.32 16.55 0.58
CA LEU A 251 -0.08 15.89 -0.71
C LEU A 251 -0.92 14.62 -0.88
N GLU A 252 -1.18 13.87 0.19
CA GLU A 252 -2.06 12.70 0.14
C GLU A 252 -3.51 13.11 -0.18
N GLU A 253 -3.99 14.19 0.42
CA GLU A 253 -5.31 14.73 0.13
C GLU A 253 -5.41 15.23 -1.32
N LEU A 254 -4.41 15.97 -1.77
CA LEU A 254 -4.31 16.44 -3.16
C LEU A 254 -4.31 15.26 -4.14
N ASP A 255 -3.54 14.20 -3.86
CA ASP A 255 -3.42 13.05 -4.73
C ASP A 255 -4.72 12.24 -4.82
N LEU A 256 -5.47 12.11 -3.71
CA LEU A 256 -6.81 11.54 -3.72
C LEU A 256 -7.78 12.39 -4.53
N MET A 257 -7.85 13.69 -4.26
CA MET A 257 -8.82 14.58 -4.90
C MET A 257 -8.57 14.72 -6.41
N ARG A 258 -7.32 14.65 -6.86
CA ARG A 258 -6.96 14.59 -8.27
C ARG A 258 -7.57 13.37 -8.99
N ARG A 259 -7.72 12.25 -8.29
CA ARG A 259 -8.33 11.00 -8.83
C ARG A 259 -9.85 11.04 -8.85
N VAL A 260 -10.42 11.64 -7.82
CA VAL A 260 -11.88 11.60 -7.57
C VAL A 260 -12.63 12.70 -8.31
N LEU A 261 -12.05 13.89 -8.42
CA LEU A 261 -12.68 15.03 -9.06
C LEU A 261 -12.48 15.02 -10.58
N PRO A 262 -13.48 15.48 -11.36
CA PRO A 262 -13.24 15.86 -12.75
C PRO A 262 -12.13 16.90 -12.85
N GLU A 263 -11.29 16.80 -13.88
CA GLU A 263 -10.10 17.66 -14.06
C GLU A 263 -10.39 19.16 -13.87
N LYS A 264 -11.45 19.68 -14.48
CA LYS A 264 -11.82 21.10 -14.36
C LYS A 264 -12.15 21.49 -12.93
N GLN A 265 -12.84 20.62 -12.18
CA GLN A 265 -13.19 20.86 -10.79
C GLN A 265 -11.93 20.79 -9.91
N PHE A 266 -11.08 19.80 -10.15
CA PHE A 266 -9.79 19.68 -9.46
C PHE A 266 -8.92 20.93 -9.66
N MET A 267 -8.82 21.45 -10.88
CA MET A 267 -8.02 22.67 -11.20
C MET A 267 -8.55 23.94 -10.53
N VAL A 268 -9.82 23.98 -10.17
CA VAL A 268 -10.38 25.07 -9.36
C VAL A 268 -10.07 24.84 -7.89
N TRP A 269 -10.37 23.65 -7.39
CA TRP A 269 -10.19 23.29 -5.99
C TRP A 269 -8.73 23.41 -5.51
N VAL A 270 -7.76 22.92 -6.31
CA VAL A 270 -6.34 22.94 -5.92
C VAL A 270 -5.77 24.32 -5.70
N LYS A 271 -6.29 25.37 -6.38
CA LYS A 271 -5.85 26.76 -6.20
C LYS A 271 -6.20 27.36 -4.84
N ASP A 272 -7.30 26.90 -4.28
CA ASP A 272 -7.73 27.32 -2.95
C ASP A 272 -7.15 26.43 -1.86
N PHE A 273 -6.78 25.19 -2.22
CA PHE A 273 -6.25 24.19 -1.30
C PHE A 273 -4.79 24.41 -0.95
N LEU A 274 -3.91 24.73 -1.93
CA LEU A 274 -2.50 25.06 -1.76
C LEU A 274 -2.29 26.58 -1.84
#